data_199c16c13ab906653aa0af1b03af66eb
#
_entry.id   199c16c13ab906653aa0af1b03af66eb
#
_cell.length_a   1.000
_cell.length_b   1.000
_cell.length_c   1.000
_cell.angle_alpha   90.00
_cell.angle_beta   90.00
_cell.angle_gamma   90.00
#
_symmetry.space_group_name_H-M   'P 1'
#
loop_
_entity.id
_entity.type
_entity.pdbx_description
1 polymer ?
#
loop_
_entity_poly.entity_id
_entity_poly.type
_entity_poly.pdbx_seq_one_letter_code
_entity_poly.pdbx_strand_id
1 'polypeptide(L)'
;MQTKSASTSHLARLSLVAFLLTFMFARTLVFLIMSRAIPDLYLHVKGTHMHHLNYGIILLSAIGGYLVFRRPSDRTLRAVALLYGIAMGLTFDEFGMWIHLGGSYWQRASWDAITVVAAVFALIAFAPSLKRFRPYHWYTAVVLALALIVFAVLFLRS
;
A
#
# COMPACT_ATOMS: atom_id res chain seq x y z
N MET A 1 29.83 -8.44 17.37
CA MET A 1 28.47 -8.91 17.08
C MET A 1 27.99 -8.21 15.81
N GLN A 2 28.08 -8.87 14.64
CA GLN A 2 27.59 -8.26 13.39
C GLN A 2 26.07 -8.24 13.45
N THR A 3 25.47 -7.06 13.58
CA THR A 3 24.05 -6.88 13.44
C THR A 3 23.69 -7.20 11.98
N LYS A 4 22.94 -8.30 11.79
CA LYS A 4 22.46 -8.74 10.48
C LYS A 4 21.65 -7.59 9.86
N SER A 5 22.17 -6.98 8.80
CA SER A 5 21.51 -5.88 8.06
C SER A 5 20.07 -6.26 7.73
N ALA A 6 19.14 -5.33 7.89
CA ALA A 6 17.73 -5.56 7.59
C ALA A 6 17.57 -5.89 6.09
N SER A 7 17.17 -7.11 5.77
CA SER A 7 17.01 -7.53 4.37
C SER A 7 15.82 -6.80 3.73
N THR A 8 15.91 -6.49 2.45
CA THR A 8 14.83 -5.88 1.67
C THR A 8 13.51 -6.67 1.78
N SER A 9 13.59 -8.01 1.73
CA SER A 9 12.42 -8.88 1.90
C SER A 9 11.76 -8.74 3.27
N HIS A 10 12.57 -8.54 4.34
CA HIS A 10 12.03 -8.33 5.68
C HIS A 10 11.31 -6.98 5.78
N LEU A 11 11.92 -5.91 5.26
CA LEU A 11 11.31 -4.58 5.23
C LEU A 11 10.02 -4.58 4.41
N ALA A 12 10.01 -5.24 3.23
CA ALA A 12 8.82 -5.36 2.40
C ALA A 12 7.69 -6.15 3.10
N ARG A 13 8.00 -7.20 3.88
CA ARG A 13 7.00 -7.92 4.70
C ARG A 13 6.39 -7.03 5.76
N LEU A 14 7.20 -6.23 6.46
CA LEU A 14 6.71 -5.27 7.44
C LEU A 14 5.78 -4.25 6.79
N SER A 15 6.19 -3.68 5.65
CA SER A 15 5.36 -2.72 4.90
C SER A 15 4.06 -3.37 4.41
N LEU A 16 4.10 -4.59 3.87
CA LEU A 16 2.92 -5.32 3.41
C LEU A 16 1.91 -5.55 4.55
N VAL A 17 2.39 -6.05 5.68
CA VAL A 17 1.52 -6.32 6.84
C VAL A 17 0.90 -5.02 7.36
N ALA A 18 1.71 -3.97 7.54
CA ALA A 18 1.23 -2.67 7.98
C ALA A 18 0.22 -2.07 6.99
N PHE A 19 0.49 -2.16 5.70
CA PHE A 19 -0.39 -1.72 4.61
C PHE A 19 -1.77 -2.40 4.68
N LEU A 20 -1.80 -3.74 4.71
CA LEU A 20 -3.04 -4.51 4.74
C LEU A 20 -3.85 -4.26 6.03
N LEU A 21 -3.18 -4.22 7.19
CA LEU A 21 -3.85 -3.94 8.46
C LEU A 21 -4.45 -2.53 8.49
N THR A 22 -3.72 -1.54 7.97
CA THR A 22 -4.21 -0.16 7.88
C THR A 22 -5.41 -0.06 6.95
N PHE A 23 -5.35 -0.69 5.77
CA PHE A 23 -6.48 -0.75 4.84
C PHE A 23 -7.70 -1.39 5.49
N MET A 24 -7.54 -2.56 6.11
CA MET A 24 -8.66 -3.25 6.80
C MET A 24 -9.26 -2.39 7.91
N PHE A 25 -8.40 -1.75 8.70
CA PHE A 25 -8.85 -0.85 9.78
C PHE A 25 -9.61 0.35 9.23
N ALA A 26 -9.07 1.04 8.23
CA ALA A 26 -9.71 2.20 7.62
C ALA A 26 -11.07 1.84 7.02
N ARG A 27 -11.17 0.73 6.26
CA ARG A 27 -12.45 0.25 5.70
C ARG A 27 -13.46 -0.13 6.76
N THR A 28 -13.04 -0.81 7.82
CA THR A 28 -13.91 -1.15 8.93
C THR A 28 -14.43 0.10 9.63
N LEU A 29 -13.55 1.08 9.87
CA LEU A 29 -13.93 2.34 10.49
C LEU A 29 -14.96 3.10 9.64
N VAL A 30 -14.70 3.27 8.35
CA VAL A 30 -15.63 3.91 7.42
C VAL A 30 -16.98 3.17 7.39
N PHE A 31 -16.98 1.84 7.33
CA PHE A 31 -18.20 1.04 7.38
C PHE A 31 -19.00 1.27 8.65
N LEU A 32 -18.36 1.29 9.82
CA LEU A 32 -19.01 1.52 11.12
C LEU A 32 -19.60 2.93 11.22
N ILE A 33 -18.91 3.95 10.73
CA ILE A 33 -19.41 5.33 10.71
C ILE A 33 -20.59 5.44 9.74
N MET A 34 -20.49 4.93 8.52
CA MET A 34 -21.55 5.00 7.51
C MET A 34 -22.81 4.22 7.90
N SER A 35 -22.66 3.08 8.61
CA SER A 35 -23.77 2.31 9.16
C SER A 35 -24.37 2.95 10.43
N ARG A 36 -23.82 4.09 10.89
CA ARG A 36 -24.21 4.77 12.14
C ARG A 36 -24.06 3.91 13.39
N ALA A 37 -23.22 2.87 13.34
CA ALA A 37 -22.89 2.03 14.48
C ALA A 37 -22.00 2.75 15.50
N ILE A 38 -21.22 3.74 15.03
CA ILE A 38 -20.39 4.61 15.87
C ILE A 38 -20.59 6.07 15.45
N PRO A 39 -20.28 7.05 16.34
CA PRO A 39 -20.31 8.47 16.00
C PRO A 39 -19.39 8.81 14.82
N ASP A 40 -19.65 9.95 14.18
CA ASP A 40 -18.76 10.53 13.19
C ASP A 40 -17.42 10.91 13.83
N LEU A 41 -16.37 10.16 13.50
CA LEU A 41 -14.99 10.37 13.97
C LEU A 41 -14.13 11.10 12.93
N TYR A 42 -14.74 11.63 11.88
CA TYR A 42 -14.00 12.36 10.87
C TYR A 42 -13.47 13.70 11.41
N LEU A 43 -12.20 13.98 11.09
CA LEU A 43 -11.63 15.27 11.43
C LEU A 43 -12.13 16.34 10.45
N HIS A 44 -12.72 17.39 11.00
CA HIS A 44 -13.14 18.57 10.24
C HIS A 44 -12.24 19.76 10.57
N VAL A 45 -11.67 20.37 9.54
CA VAL A 45 -10.87 21.59 9.65
C VAL A 45 -11.60 22.70 8.91
N LYS A 46 -12.03 23.73 9.66
CA LYS A 46 -12.83 24.87 9.11
C LYS A 46 -14.04 24.41 8.27
N GLY A 47 -14.74 23.37 8.74
CA GLY A 47 -15.92 22.83 8.07
C GLY A 47 -15.61 21.89 6.89
N THR A 48 -14.34 21.66 6.55
CA THR A 48 -13.92 20.72 5.50
C THR A 48 -13.57 19.37 6.13
N HIS A 49 -14.17 18.31 5.62
CA HIS A 49 -13.84 16.95 5.99
C HIS A 49 -12.42 16.61 5.52
N MET A 50 -11.56 16.17 6.44
CA MET A 50 -10.20 15.77 6.14
C MET A 50 -10.14 14.27 5.87
N HIS A 51 -9.91 13.92 4.61
CA HIS A 51 -9.72 12.53 4.19
C HIS A 51 -8.41 11.95 4.72
N HIS A 52 -8.42 10.68 5.08
CA HIS A 52 -7.20 10.01 5.58
C HIS A 52 -6.12 9.84 4.50
N LEU A 53 -6.46 9.94 3.23
CA LEU A 53 -5.54 10.15 2.11
C LEU A 53 -4.52 11.27 2.40
N ASN A 54 -4.99 12.41 2.95
CA ASN A 54 -4.12 13.55 3.24
C ASN A 54 -3.06 13.20 4.29
N TYR A 55 -3.43 12.46 5.33
CA TYR A 55 -2.47 11.98 6.34
C TYR A 55 -1.46 11.01 5.72
N GLY A 56 -1.93 10.14 4.82
CA GLY A 56 -1.09 9.21 4.08
C GLY A 56 -0.03 9.95 3.26
N ILE A 57 -0.42 10.95 2.48
CA ILE A 57 0.48 11.76 1.65
C ILE A 57 1.50 12.54 2.51
N ILE A 58 1.06 13.18 3.59
CA ILE A 58 1.94 13.91 4.50
C ILE A 58 2.97 12.96 5.10
N LEU A 59 2.54 11.80 5.57
CA LEU A 59 3.44 10.81 6.16
C LEU A 59 4.42 10.24 5.12
N LEU A 60 3.99 9.95 3.88
CA LEU A 60 4.87 9.55 2.78
C LEU A 60 5.92 10.61 2.48
N SER A 61 5.51 11.88 2.44
CA SER A 61 6.41 13.02 2.19
C SER A 61 7.46 13.15 3.31
N ALA A 62 7.05 13.00 4.57
CA ALA A 62 7.95 13.04 5.72
C ALA A 62 8.95 11.87 5.68
N ILE A 63 8.48 10.64 5.36
CA ILE A 63 9.33 9.46 5.21
C ILE A 63 10.31 9.66 4.06
N GLY A 64 9.84 10.12 2.91
CA GLY A 64 10.69 10.39 1.75
C GLY A 64 11.77 11.42 2.07
N GLY A 65 11.41 12.55 2.66
CA GLY A 65 12.36 13.57 3.09
C GLY A 65 13.37 13.02 4.11
N TYR A 66 12.89 12.25 5.10
CA TYR A 66 13.78 11.63 6.08
C TYR A 66 14.81 10.70 5.41
N LEU A 67 14.41 9.86 4.49
CA LEU A 67 15.29 8.91 3.81
C LEU A 67 16.27 9.59 2.86
N VAL A 68 15.90 10.72 2.24
CA VAL A 68 16.78 11.50 1.36
C VAL A 68 17.89 12.17 2.17
N PHE A 69 17.56 12.73 3.34
CA PHE A 69 18.52 13.52 4.11
C PHE A 69 19.21 12.76 5.25
N ARG A 70 18.81 11.53 5.55
CA ARG A 70 19.36 10.73 6.64
C ARG A 70 19.74 9.32 6.18
N ARG A 71 20.71 8.74 6.86
CA ARG A 71 21.08 7.32 6.71
C ARG A 71 20.64 6.58 7.97
N PRO A 72 19.43 6.00 7.99
CA PRO A 72 18.90 5.37 9.17
C PRO A 72 19.61 4.07 9.50
N SER A 73 19.67 3.74 10.79
CA SER A 73 20.08 2.42 11.27
C SER A 73 19.05 1.34 10.86
N ASP A 74 19.43 0.08 10.91
CA ASP A 74 18.53 -1.05 10.61
C ASP A 74 17.29 -1.07 11.50
N ARG A 75 17.41 -0.67 12.76
CA ARG A 75 16.25 -0.54 13.67
C ARG A 75 15.32 0.56 13.19
N THR A 76 15.86 1.68 12.79
CA THR A 76 15.07 2.81 12.27
C THR A 76 14.43 2.45 10.94
N LEU A 77 15.14 1.74 10.04
CA LEU A 77 14.58 1.26 8.77
C LEU A 77 13.36 0.36 8.96
N ARG A 78 13.34 -0.49 9.98
CA ARG A 78 12.15 -1.30 10.30
C ARG A 78 10.96 -0.43 10.72
N ALA A 79 11.19 0.58 11.56
CA ALA A 79 10.14 1.53 11.94
C ALA A 79 9.64 2.33 10.72
N VAL A 80 10.55 2.80 9.88
CA VAL A 80 10.24 3.48 8.62
C VAL A 80 9.42 2.58 7.68
N ALA A 81 9.75 1.29 7.56
CA ALA A 81 9.00 0.34 6.74
C ALA A 81 7.57 0.14 7.24
N LEU A 82 7.35 0.09 8.56
CA LEU A 82 6.01 0.04 9.14
C LEU A 82 5.22 1.32 8.84
N LEU A 83 5.82 2.49 9.11
CA LEU A 83 5.19 3.78 8.83
C LEU A 83 4.88 3.96 7.34
N TYR A 84 5.76 3.49 6.45
CA TYR A 84 5.56 3.49 5.02
C TYR A 84 4.36 2.64 4.62
N GLY A 85 4.22 1.43 5.18
CA GLY A 85 3.04 0.58 4.94
C GLY A 85 1.75 1.26 5.43
N ILE A 86 1.75 1.88 6.61
CA ILE A 86 0.61 2.64 7.13
C ILE A 86 0.25 3.79 6.18
N ALA A 87 1.24 4.59 5.79
CA ALA A 87 1.03 5.74 4.90
C ALA A 87 0.45 5.32 3.54
N MET A 88 1.00 4.25 2.95
CA MET A 88 0.48 3.66 1.72
C MET A 88 -0.97 3.16 1.89
N GLY A 89 -1.30 2.50 3.00
CA GLY A 89 -2.65 2.02 3.29
C GLY A 89 -3.66 3.16 3.35
N LEU A 90 -3.34 4.23 4.07
CA LEU A 90 -4.18 5.43 4.15
C LEU A 90 -4.35 6.13 2.80
N THR A 91 -3.28 6.20 2.01
CA THR A 91 -3.30 6.87 0.70
C THR A 91 -4.14 6.10 -0.32
N PHE A 92 -3.92 4.79 -0.43
CA PHE A 92 -4.55 3.98 -1.48
C PHE A 92 -5.96 3.51 -1.12
N ASP A 93 -6.36 3.55 0.13
CA ASP A 93 -7.73 3.26 0.53
C ASP A 93 -8.75 4.22 -0.15
N GLU A 94 -8.42 5.49 -0.27
CA GLU A 94 -9.26 6.50 -0.91
C GLU A 94 -8.85 6.84 -2.35
N PHE A 95 -7.99 6.04 -2.97
CA PHE A 95 -7.44 6.29 -4.30
C PHE A 95 -8.52 6.52 -5.38
N GLY A 96 -9.61 5.75 -5.33
CA GLY A 96 -10.73 5.91 -6.24
C GLY A 96 -11.39 7.30 -6.13
N MET A 97 -11.56 7.81 -4.92
CA MET A 97 -12.13 9.13 -4.69
C MET A 97 -11.20 10.26 -5.19
N TRP A 98 -9.90 10.05 -5.06
CA TRP A 98 -8.91 11.00 -5.59
C TRP A 98 -8.93 11.07 -7.12
N ILE A 99 -8.97 9.92 -7.81
CA ILE A 99 -9.01 9.89 -9.28
C ILE A 99 -10.31 10.54 -9.82
N HIS A 100 -11.44 10.30 -9.16
CA HIS A 100 -12.74 10.78 -9.62
C HIS A 100 -13.15 12.12 -8.99
N LEU A 101 -12.25 12.79 -8.28
CA LEU A 101 -12.49 14.05 -7.57
C LEU A 101 -13.74 14.02 -6.67
N GLY A 102 -13.95 12.90 -5.99
CA GLY A 102 -15.08 12.65 -5.10
C GLY A 102 -15.76 11.31 -5.33
N GLY A 103 -16.96 11.15 -4.81
CA GLY A 103 -17.79 9.96 -4.99
C GLY A 103 -17.80 9.02 -3.78
N SER A 104 -18.17 7.75 -4.00
CA SER A 104 -18.33 6.76 -2.95
C SER A 104 -17.00 6.20 -2.45
N TYR A 105 -16.91 5.88 -1.15
CA TYR A 105 -15.80 5.11 -0.57
C TYR A 105 -15.65 3.70 -1.17
N TRP A 106 -16.69 3.16 -1.79
CA TRP A 106 -16.73 1.79 -2.32
C TRP A 106 -16.35 1.71 -3.80
N GLN A 107 -15.62 2.70 -4.31
CA GLN A 107 -15.18 2.70 -5.70
C GLN A 107 -14.24 1.53 -5.99
N ARG A 108 -14.48 0.86 -7.12
CA ARG A 108 -13.65 -0.24 -7.60
C ARG A 108 -12.18 0.13 -7.73
N ALA A 109 -11.88 1.36 -8.17
CA ALA A 109 -10.50 1.84 -8.36
C ALA A 109 -9.66 1.76 -7.08
N SER A 110 -10.24 1.98 -5.88
CA SER A 110 -9.53 1.80 -4.62
C SER A 110 -9.17 0.32 -4.37
N TRP A 111 -10.07 -0.61 -4.64
CA TRP A 111 -9.83 -2.04 -4.49
C TRP A 111 -8.75 -2.55 -5.45
N ASP A 112 -8.78 -2.08 -6.71
CA ASP A 112 -7.79 -2.42 -7.72
C ASP A 112 -6.41 -1.89 -7.31
N ALA A 113 -6.33 -0.65 -6.83
CA ALA A 113 -5.09 -0.05 -6.34
C ALA A 113 -4.50 -0.81 -5.14
N ILE A 114 -5.31 -1.17 -4.15
CA ILE A 114 -4.88 -1.98 -3.00
C ILE A 114 -4.33 -3.34 -3.46
N THR A 115 -5.02 -4.00 -4.39
CA THR A 115 -4.59 -5.29 -4.93
C THR A 115 -3.23 -5.18 -5.62
N VAL A 116 -3.03 -4.16 -6.46
CA VAL A 116 -1.76 -3.93 -7.17
C VAL A 116 -0.63 -3.63 -6.20
N VAL A 117 -0.84 -2.73 -5.24
CA VAL A 117 0.18 -2.36 -4.24
C VAL A 117 0.54 -3.55 -3.35
N ALA A 118 -0.46 -4.33 -2.89
CA ALA A 118 -0.23 -5.54 -2.13
C ALA A 118 0.58 -6.57 -2.93
N ALA A 119 0.25 -6.77 -4.21
CA ALA A 119 0.98 -7.68 -5.09
C ALA A 119 2.45 -7.26 -5.28
N VAL A 120 2.72 -5.96 -5.45
CA VAL A 120 4.09 -5.43 -5.56
C VAL A 120 4.87 -5.68 -4.26
N PHE A 121 4.29 -5.36 -3.09
CA PHE A 121 4.93 -5.64 -1.80
C PHE A 121 5.16 -7.14 -1.59
N ALA A 122 4.19 -7.99 -1.93
CA ALA A 122 4.33 -9.43 -1.83
C ALA A 122 5.43 -9.96 -2.75
N LEU A 123 5.53 -9.44 -3.98
CA LEU A 123 6.59 -9.80 -4.90
C LEU A 123 7.97 -9.47 -4.32
N ILE A 124 8.18 -8.26 -3.80
CA ILE A 124 9.46 -7.86 -3.18
C ILE A 124 9.74 -8.68 -1.91
N ALA A 125 8.70 -8.99 -1.13
CA ALA A 125 8.82 -9.69 0.15
C ALA A 125 9.16 -11.18 0.00
N PHE A 126 8.62 -11.83 -1.03
CA PHE A 126 8.62 -13.29 -1.15
C PHE A 126 9.29 -13.82 -2.41
N ALA A 127 9.52 -12.99 -3.45
CA ALA A 127 10.24 -13.43 -4.63
C ALA A 127 11.67 -13.87 -4.27
N PRO A 128 12.15 -14.98 -4.82
CA PRO A 128 13.55 -15.36 -4.66
C PRO A 128 14.44 -14.31 -5.28
N SER A 129 15.65 -14.09 -4.72
CA SER A 129 16.60 -13.15 -5.31
C SER A 129 16.88 -13.56 -6.76
N LEU A 130 17.06 -12.59 -7.66
CA LEU A 130 17.33 -12.85 -9.09
C LEU A 130 18.50 -13.81 -9.32
N LYS A 131 19.48 -13.87 -8.41
CA LYS A 131 20.60 -14.82 -8.43
C LYS A 131 20.18 -16.28 -8.23
N ARG A 132 19.00 -16.54 -7.68
CA ARG A 132 18.42 -17.88 -7.45
C ARG A 132 17.28 -18.20 -8.42
N PHE A 133 17.06 -17.35 -9.41
CA PHE A 133 16.05 -17.59 -10.43
C PHE A 133 16.49 -18.75 -11.30
N ARG A 134 15.74 -19.86 -11.23
CA ARG A 134 15.87 -21.01 -12.12
C ARG A 134 15.07 -20.76 -13.40
N PRO A 135 15.38 -21.46 -14.52
CA PRO A 135 14.63 -21.27 -15.78
C PRO A 135 13.12 -21.36 -15.66
N TYR A 136 12.60 -22.23 -14.79
CA TYR A 136 11.16 -22.35 -14.58
C TYR A 136 10.51 -21.11 -13.91
N HIS A 137 11.24 -20.34 -13.13
CA HIS A 137 10.72 -19.08 -12.56
C HIS A 137 10.50 -18.04 -13.66
N TRP A 138 11.42 -17.99 -14.65
CA TRP A 138 11.25 -17.12 -15.81
C TRP A 138 10.05 -17.53 -16.66
N TYR A 139 9.87 -18.83 -16.88
CA TYR A 139 8.70 -19.35 -17.57
C TYR A 139 7.41 -18.94 -16.85
N THR A 140 7.32 -19.13 -15.53
CA THR A 140 6.16 -18.73 -14.73
C THR A 140 5.92 -17.22 -14.79
N ALA A 141 6.98 -16.41 -14.70
CA ALA A 141 6.88 -14.96 -14.79
C ALA A 141 6.34 -14.50 -16.15
N VAL A 142 6.81 -15.09 -17.25
CA VAL A 142 6.31 -14.81 -18.60
C VAL A 142 4.86 -15.20 -18.76
N VAL A 143 4.46 -16.40 -18.29
CA VAL A 143 3.05 -16.85 -18.34
C VAL A 143 2.14 -15.91 -17.56
N LEU A 144 2.54 -15.51 -16.35
CA LEU A 144 1.78 -14.55 -15.56
C LEU A 144 1.68 -13.18 -16.23
N ALA A 145 2.79 -12.69 -16.81
CA ALA A 145 2.79 -11.42 -17.53
C ALA A 145 1.84 -11.46 -18.74
N LEU A 146 1.87 -12.54 -19.52
CA LEU A 146 0.95 -12.74 -20.64
C LEU A 146 -0.50 -12.83 -20.20
N ALA A 147 -0.79 -13.55 -19.12
CA ALA A 147 -2.14 -13.63 -18.53
C ALA A 147 -2.65 -12.26 -18.10
N LEU A 148 -1.82 -11.44 -17.44
CA LEU A 148 -2.15 -10.08 -17.06
C LEU A 148 -2.41 -9.17 -18.27
N ILE A 149 -1.60 -9.27 -19.32
CA ILE A 149 -1.79 -8.52 -20.57
C ILE A 149 -3.12 -8.90 -21.22
N VAL A 150 -3.40 -10.19 -21.35
CA VAL A 150 -4.67 -10.67 -21.91
C VAL A 150 -5.86 -10.16 -21.08
N PHE A 151 -5.77 -10.27 -19.75
CA PHE A 151 -6.81 -9.75 -18.85
C PHE A 151 -7.01 -8.24 -19.02
N ALA A 152 -5.91 -7.46 -19.07
CA ALA A 152 -5.98 -6.02 -19.27
C ALA A 152 -6.61 -5.65 -20.63
N VAL A 153 -6.27 -6.36 -21.70
CA VAL A 153 -6.85 -6.13 -23.05
C VAL A 153 -8.34 -6.47 -23.06
N LEU A 154 -8.76 -7.56 -22.42
CA LEU A 154 -10.18 -7.92 -22.32
C LEU A 154 -10.96 -6.91 -21.51
N PHE A 155 -10.37 -6.43 -20.41
CA PHE A 155 -10.99 -5.41 -19.56
C PHE A 155 -11.15 -4.05 -20.25
N LEU A 156 -10.19 -3.65 -21.09
CA LEU A 156 -10.27 -2.38 -21.85
C LEU A 156 -11.27 -2.45 -23.02
N ARG A 157 -11.69 -3.65 -23.42
CA ARG A 157 -12.67 -3.86 -24.49
C ARG A 157 -14.11 -4.07 -23.97
N SER A 158 -14.29 -4.27 -22.67
CA SER A 158 -15.60 -4.40 -22.01
C SER A 158 -16.10 -3.05 -21.52
#